data_c4b79c294e249d452d7f4245a9803bd8
#
_entry.id   c4b79c294e249d452d7f4245a9803bd8
#
_cell.length_a   1.000
_cell.length_b   1.000
_cell.length_c   1.000
_cell.angle_alpha   90.00
_cell.angle_beta   90.00
_cell.angle_gamma   90.00
#
_symmetry.space_group_name_H-M   'P 1'
#
loop_
_entity.id
_entity.type
_entity.pdbx_description
1 polymer ?
#
loop_
_entity_poly.entity_id
_entity_poly.type
_entity_poly.pdbx_seq_one_letter_code
_entity_poly.pdbx_strand_id
1 'polypeptide(L)'
;MNKKLNAWLVIGGAGYIGSHVARALKKNGNEVIILDDLSLGIASRVPKDIKLVVQDCTKSEDLNKILIENNIVGIIHMAALKQARESIRKPLEYYDKNISTMLGILKSIPKSPVKYMVFSSSCSVYGASSEVSELFETKPISPYGRSKMYCEEILQDCSASLNISFISLRYFNVIGNDDFPFAFDTVVLPHRLKEH
;
A
#
# COMPACT_ATOMS: atom_id res chain seq x y z
N MET A 1 -34.15 -5.20 3.63
CA MET A 1 -32.85 -5.27 2.92
C MET A 1 -31.78 -4.72 3.85
N ASN A 2 -30.90 -5.55 4.38
CA ASN A 2 -29.78 -5.07 5.20
C ASN A 2 -28.84 -4.24 4.28
N LYS A 3 -28.72 -2.94 4.54
CA LYS A 3 -27.77 -2.07 3.85
C LYS A 3 -26.37 -2.59 4.17
N LYS A 4 -25.68 -3.13 3.17
CA LYS A 4 -24.26 -3.54 3.36
C LYS A 4 -23.49 -2.32 3.86
N LEU A 5 -22.76 -2.45 4.95
CA LEU A 5 -21.89 -1.40 5.47
C LEU A 5 -20.75 -1.15 4.45
N ASN A 6 -20.37 0.12 4.34
CA ASN A 6 -19.21 0.49 3.54
C ASN A 6 -17.94 -0.06 4.19
N ALA A 7 -17.13 -0.76 3.43
CA ALA A 7 -15.91 -1.37 3.94
C ALA A 7 -14.65 -0.78 3.26
N TRP A 8 -13.53 -0.86 3.97
CA TRP A 8 -12.19 -0.52 3.47
C TRP A 8 -11.38 -1.79 3.25
N LEU A 9 -10.67 -1.86 2.14
CA LEU A 9 -9.73 -2.94 1.85
C LEU A 9 -8.30 -2.46 2.07
N VAL A 10 -7.57 -3.12 2.97
CA VAL A 10 -6.14 -2.87 3.19
C VAL A 10 -5.34 -3.96 2.48
N ILE A 11 -4.74 -3.61 1.34
CA ILE A 11 -3.88 -4.50 0.55
C ILE A 11 -2.45 -4.43 1.10
N GLY A 12 -1.86 -5.57 1.44
CA GLY A 12 -0.61 -5.64 2.22
C GLY A 12 -0.86 -5.45 3.73
N GLY A 13 -2.08 -5.78 4.19
CA GLY A 13 -2.51 -5.55 5.56
C GLY A 13 -1.93 -6.52 6.60
N ALA A 14 -1.26 -7.60 6.19
CA ALA A 14 -0.51 -8.47 7.09
C ALA A 14 0.96 -7.99 7.28
N GLY A 15 1.36 -6.90 6.58
CA GLY A 15 2.62 -6.22 6.79
C GLY A 15 2.62 -5.34 8.05
N TYR A 16 3.79 -4.78 8.40
CA TYR A 16 3.94 -3.91 9.58
C TYR A 16 3.00 -2.70 9.54
N ILE A 17 3.14 -1.80 8.56
CA ILE A 17 2.31 -0.59 8.48
C ILE A 17 0.84 -0.96 8.23
N GLY A 18 0.57 -1.89 7.30
CA GLY A 18 -0.78 -2.28 6.93
C GLY A 18 -1.61 -2.80 8.09
N SER A 19 -1.01 -3.61 8.99
CA SER A 19 -1.71 -4.13 10.16
C SER A 19 -2.08 -3.04 11.18
N HIS A 20 -1.22 -2.03 11.37
CA HIS A 20 -1.52 -0.86 12.21
C HIS A 20 -2.64 0.00 11.61
N VAL A 21 -2.60 0.23 10.28
CA VAL A 21 -3.64 0.97 9.57
C VAL A 21 -4.98 0.25 9.69
N ALA A 22 -5.01 -1.06 9.49
CA ALA A 22 -6.23 -1.85 9.60
C ALA A 22 -6.84 -1.78 11.01
N ARG A 23 -6.02 -1.87 12.06
CA ARG A 23 -6.46 -1.69 13.46
C ARG A 23 -7.00 -0.28 13.72
N ALA A 24 -6.30 0.74 13.24
CA ALA A 24 -6.74 2.13 13.42
C ALA A 24 -8.10 2.39 12.74
N LEU A 25 -8.29 1.90 11.51
CA LEU A 25 -9.58 2.00 10.82
C LEU A 25 -10.70 1.28 11.59
N LYS A 26 -10.45 0.06 12.06
CA LYS A 26 -11.42 -0.72 12.83
C LYS A 26 -11.79 -0.02 14.15
N LYS A 27 -10.79 0.49 14.87
CA LYS A 27 -10.98 1.25 16.11
C LYS A 27 -11.84 2.51 15.89
N ASN A 28 -11.75 3.12 14.71
CA ASN A 28 -12.58 4.27 14.31
C ASN A 28 -13.95 3.88 13.72
N GLY A 29 -14.39 2.63 13.90
CA GLY A 29 -15.73 2.17 13.54
C GLY A 29 -15.92 1.82 12.06
N ASN A 30 -14.83 1.71 11.28
CA ASN A 30 -14.94 1.26 9.89
C ASN A 30 -15.01 -0.27 9.79
N GLU A 31 -15.75 -0.78 8.82
CA GLU A 31 -15.59 -2.16 8.38
C GLU A 31 -14.31 -2.29 7.57
N VAL A 32 -13.49 -3.30 7.91
CA VAL A 32 -12.16 -3.49 7.32
C VAL A 32 -11.97 -4.92 6.88
N ILE A 33 -11.40 -5.08 5.69
CA ILE A 33 -10.92 -6.37 5.17
C ILE A 33 -9.43 -6.20 4.83
N ILE A 34 -8.65 -7.21 5.15
CA ILE A 34 -7.24 -7.28 4.76
C ILE A 34 -7.11 -8.26 3.59
N LEU A 35 -6.34 -7.85 2.57
CA LEU A 35 -5.88 -8.72 1.50
C LEU A 35 -4.35 -8.73 1.49
N ASP A 36 -3.77 -9.91 1.51
CA ASP A 36 -2.32 -10.11 1.53
C ASP A 36 -1.98 -11.47 0.93
N ASP A 37 -0.94 -11.57 0.12
CA ASP A 37 -0.50 -12.86 -0.44
C ASP A 37 0.38 -13.66 0.54
N LEU A 38 0.70 -13.06 1.70
CA LEU A 38 1.57 -13.58 2.74
C LEU A 38 3.00 -13.91 2.28
N SER A 39 3.42 -13.39 1.13
CA SER A 39 4.81 -13.56 0.65
C SER A 39 5.83 -12.87 1.57
N LEU A 40 5.44 -11.74 2.17
CA LEU A 40 6.20 -10.99 3.17
C LEU A 40 5.36 -10.64 4.40
N GLY A 41 4.04 -10.79 4.29
CA GLY A 41 3.08 -10.56 5.37
C GLY A 41 3.09 -11.69 6.39
N ILE A 42 2.71 -11.38 7.62
CA ILE A 42 2.64 -12.34 8.72
C ILE A 42 1.20 -12.42 9.21
N ALA A 43 0.53 -13.55 8.96
CA ALA A 43 -0.90 -13.73 9.28
C ALA A 43 -1.23 -13.43 10.76
N SER A 44 -0.32 -13.72 11.70
CA SER A 44 -0.52 -13.44 13.12
C SER A 44 -0.55 -11.94 13.49
N ARG A 45 -0.15 -11.05 12.58
CA ARG A 45 -0.30 -9.59 12.75
C ARG A 45 -1.72 -9.10 12.48
N VAL A 46 -2.52 -9.90 11.80
CA VAL A 46 -3.91 -9.57 11.49
C VAL A 46 -4.78 -9.78 12.74
N PRO A 47 -5.53 -8.76 13.19
CA PRO A 47 -6.45 -8.91 14.30
C PRO A 47 -7.49 -10.00 14.02
N LYS A 48 -7.86 -10.78 15.04
CA LYS A 48 -8.80 -11.91 14.91
C LYS A 48 -10.20 -11.49 14.46
N ASP A 49 -10.56 -10.24 14.69
CA ASP A 49 -11.86 -9.63 14.34
C ASP A 49 -11.85 -8.93 12.97
N ILE A 50 -10.73 -9.02 12.23
CA ILE A 50 -10.61 -8.50 10.86
C ILE A 50 -10.46 -9.67 9.88
N LYS A 51 -11.31 -9.70 8.87
CA LYS A 51 -11.26 -10.73 7.82
C LYS A 51 -9.97 -10.61 7.01
N LEU A 52 -9.18 -11.69 6.97
CA LEU A 52 -8.04 -11.85 6.08
C LEU A 52 -8.45 -12.63 4.84
N VAL A 53 -8.16 -12.07 3.67
CA VAL A 53 -8.24 -12.76 2.37
C VAL A 53 -6.81 -13.00 1.88
N VAL A 54 -6.41 -14.27 1.79
CA VAL A 54 -5.07 -14.64 1.31
C VAL A 54 -5.13 -14.74 -0.21
N GLN A 55 -4.63 -13.71 -0.90
CA GLN A 55 -4.70 -13.63 -2.36
C GLN A 55 -3.68 -12.63 -2.93
N ASP A 56 -3.19 -12.92 -4.14
CA ASP A 56 -2.39 -11.99 -4.94
C ASP A 56 -3.28 -10.93 -5.60
N CYS A 57 -3.02 -9.66 -5.29
CA CYS A 57 -3.80 -8.52 -5.80
C CYS A 57 -3.59 -8.24 -7.31
N THR A 58 -2.62 -8.91 -7.95
CA THR A 58 -2.48 -8.85 -9.42
C THR A 58 -3.59 -9.62 -10.16
N LYS A 59 -4.30 -10.51 -9.46
CA LYS A 59 -5.47 -11.25 -9.98
C LYS A 59 -6.71 -10.35 -9.99
N SER A 60 -6.77 -9.43 -10.96
CA SER A 60 -7.74 -8.34 -11.01
C SER A 60 -9.21 -8.80 -11.03
N GLU A 61 -9.55 -9.91 -11.69
CA GLU A 61 -10.91 -10.43 -11.74
C GLU A 61 -11.40 -10.94 -10.38
N ASP A 62 -10.54 -11.64 -9.66
CA ASP A 62 -10.87 -12.15 -8.33
C ASP A 62 -10.89 -11.00 -7.31
N LEU A 63 -9.97 -10.03 -7.43
CA LEU A 63 -10.00 -8.82 -6.64
C LEU A 63 -11.30 -8.03 -6.88
N ASN A 64 -11.75 -7.88 -8.13
CA ASN A 64 -13.01 -7.22 -8.46
C ASN A 64 -14.21 -7.87 -7.75
N LYS A 65 -14.29 -9.21 -7.73
CA LYS A 65 -15.34 -9.92 -6.99
C LYS A 65 -15.32 -9.56 -5.49
N ILE A 66 -14.12 -9.54 -4.88
CA ILE A 66 -13.98 -9.14 -3.47
C ILE A 66 -14.48 -7.72 -3.24
N LEU A 67 -14.14 -6.77 -4.13
CA LEU A 67 -14.58 -5.38 -4.03
C LEU A 67 -16.12 -5.26 -4.05
N ILE A 68 -16.76 -5.99 -4.95
CA ILE A 68 -18.22 -5.96 -5.12
C ILE A 68 -18.94 -6.68 -3.96
N GLU A 69 -18.52 -7.90 -3.65
CA GLU A 69 -19.16 -8.74 -2.65
C GLU A 69 -19.12 -8.13 -1.24
N ASN A 70 -18.06 -7.42 -0.91
CA ASN A 70 -17.87 -6.82 0.41
C ASN A 70 -18.17 -5.32 0.43
N ASN A 71 -18.73 -4.73 -0.65
CA ASN A 71 -19.06 -3.32 -0.75
C ASN A 71 -17.89 -2.39 -0.37
N ILE A 72 -16.72 -2.66 -0.98
CA ILE A 72 -15.49 -1.90 -0.71
C ILE A 72 -15.59 -0.53 -1.34
N VAL A 73 -15.61 0.53 -0.54
CA VAL A 73 -15.67 1.92 -0.99
C VAL A 73 -14.30 2.60 -1.05
N GLY A 74 -13.32 2.05 -0.33
CA GLY A 74 -11.96 2.58 -0.32
C GLY A 74 -10.90 1.49 -0.24
N ILE A 75 -9.79 1.72 -0.91
CA ILE A 75 -8.61 0.85 -0.93
C ILE A 75 -7.44 1.58 -0.28
N ILE A 76 -6.73 0.90 0.62
CA ILE A 76 -5.44 1.35 1.13
C ILE A 76 -4.38 0.38 0.65
N HIS A 77 -3.52 0.84 -0.27
CA HIS A 77 -2.52 0.01 -0.92
C HIS A 77 -1.17 0.14 -0.24
N MET A 78 -0.80 -0.88 0.55
CA MET A 78 0.46 -0.97 1.32
C MET A 78 1.42 -2.05 0.77
N ALA A 79 0.94 -2.95 -0.10
CA ALA A 79 1.77 -4.04 -0.62
C ALA A 79 2.84 -3.52 -1.59
N ALA A 80 4.10 -3.82 -1.32
CA ALA A 80 5.21 -3.54 -2.22
C ALA A 80 6.51 -4.21 -1.74
N LEU A 81 7.45 -4.45 -2.65
CA LEU A 81 8.86 -4.60 -2.31
C LEU A 81 9.41 -3.22 -1.93
N LYS A 82 10.12 -3.08 -0.79
CA LYS A 82 10.41 -1.78 -0.16
C LYS A 82 11.88 -1.47 0.11
N GLN A 83 12.81 -2.37 -0.24
CA GLN A 83 14.22 -2.20 0.09
C GLN A 83 14.99 -1.52 -1.05
N ALA A 84 15.29 -0.21 -0.91
CA ALA A 84 15.97 0.58 -1.95
C ALA A 84 17.31 -0.02 -2.38
N ARG A 85 18.13 -0.52 -1.44
CA ARG A 85 19.43 -1.16 -1.75
C ARG A 85 19.27 -2.48 -2.51
N GLU A 86 18.31 -3.30 -2.15
CA GLU A 86 18.02 -4.55 -2.86
C GLU A 86 17.53 -4.27 -4.28
N SER A 87 16.72 -3.24 -4.47
CA SER A 87 16.19 -2.87 -5.79
C SER A 87 17.30 -2.59 -6.82
N ILE A 88 18.46 -2.10 -6.38
CA ILE A 88 19.62 -1.87 -7.28
C ILE A 88 20.16 -3.19 -7.83
N ARG A 89 20.10 -4.27 -7.02
CA ARG A 89 20.57 -5.60 -7.43
C ARG A 89 19.51 -6.40 -8.19
N LYS A 90 18.22 -6.08 -7.96
CA LYS A 90 17.07 -6.80 -8.52
C LYS A 90 16.06 -5.86 -9.18
N PRO A 91 16.48 -5.00 -10.12
CA PRO A 91 15.61 -3.94 -10.63
C PRO A 91 14.33 -4.46 -11.30
N LEU A 92 14.43 -5.53 -12.10
CA LEU A 92 13.28 -6.12 -12.80
C LEU A 92 12.22 -6.64 -11.82
N GLU A 93 12.65 -7.32 -10.73
CA GLU A 93 11.74 -7.83 -9.71
C GLU A 93 10.95 -6.70 -9.04
N TYR A 94 11.61 -5.56 -8.77
CA TYR A 94 10.96 -4.40 -8.16
C TYR A 94 9.97 -3.70 -9.10
N TYR A 95 10.32 -3.53 -10.37
CA TYR A 95 9.40 -2.98 -11.34
C TYR A 95 8.22 -3.92 -11.59
N ASP A 96 8.50 -5.20 -11.82
CA ASP A 96 7.46 -6.19 -12.07
C ASP A 96 6.49 -6.25 -10.89
N LYS A 97 6.97 -6.50 -9.68
CA LYS A 97 6.08 -6.68 -8.52
C LYS A 97 5.31 -5.39 -8.18
N ASN A 98 6.00 -4.24 -8.07
CA ASN A 98 5.36 -3.01 -7.59
C ASN A 98 4.39 -2.41 -8.62
N ILE A 99 4.76 -2.40 -9.90
CA ILE A 99 3.91 -1.84 -10.96
C ILE A 99 2.76 -2.80 -11.26
N SER A 100 3.01 -4.10 -11.39
CA SER A 100 1.94 -5.08 -11.65
C SER A 100 0.88 -5.12 -10.55
N THR A 101 1.29 -4.92 -9.29
CA THR A 101 0.38 -4.80 -8.15
C THR A 101 -0.55 -3.58 -8.34
N MET A 102 0.01 -2.40 -8.65
CA MET A 102 -0.79 -1.20 -8.93
C MET A 102 -1.75 -1.42 -10.09
N LEU A 103 -1.25 -1.96 -11.21
CA LEU A 103 -2.08 -2.23 -12.38
C LEU A 103 -3.19 -3.25 -12.09
N GLY A 104 -2.90 -4.30 -11.32
CA GLY A 104 -3.90 -5.30 -10.90
C GLY A 104 -5.02 -4.68 -10.09
N ILE A 105 -4.68 -3.81 -9.14
CA ILE A 105 -5.65 -3.07 -8.34
C ILE A 105 -6.51 -2.16 -9.23
N LEU A 106 -5.91 -1.33 -10.08
CA LEU A 106 -6.65 -0.40 -10.94
C LEU A 106 -7.58 -1.13 -11.91
N LYS A 107 -7.14 -2.26 -12.49
CA LYS A 107 -7.96 -3.12 -13.36
C LYS A 107 -9.15 -3.75 -12.63
N SER A 108 -9.08 -3.91 -11.30
CA SER A 108 -10.17 -4.47 -10.51
C SER A 108 -11.27 -3.47 -10.15
N ILE A 109 -11.03 -2.16 -10.28
CA ILE A 109 -11.97 -1.11 -9.85
C ILE A 109 -13.23 -0.99 -10.73
N PRO A 110 -13.19 -1.15 -12.07
CA PRO A 110 -14.37 -1.00 -12.91
C PRO A 110 -15.57 -1.81 -12.41
N LYS A 111 -16.76 -1.18 -12.38
CA LYS A 111 -18.03 -1.75 -11.88
C LYS A 111 -18.05 -2.10 -10.38
N SER A 112 -17.01 -1.74 -9.62
CA SER A 112 -16.99 -1.86 -8.17
C SER A 112 -17.51 -0.59 -7.48
N PRO A 113 -17.85 -0.63 -6.18
CA PRO A 113 -18.27 0.55 -5.42
C PRO A 113 -17.11 1.46 -5.00
N VAL A 114 -15.86 1.16 -5.34
CA VAL A 114 -14.67 1.93 -4.94
C VAL A 114 -14.74 3.37 -5.40
N LYS A 115 -14.48 4.30 -4.47
CA LYS A 115 -14.44 5.75 -4.68
C LYS A 115 -13.14 6.39 -4.19
N TYR A 116 -12.43 5.71 -3.30
CA TYR A 116 -11.27 6.28 -2.64
C TYR A 116 -10.07 5.33 -2.70
N MET A 117 -8.89 5.89 -2.90
CA MET A 117 -7.65 5.12 -2.84
C MET A 117 -6.56 5.89 -2.08
N VAL A 118 -5.95 5.24 -1.11
CA VAL A 118 -4.74 5.73 -0.45
C VAL A 118 -3.57 4.85 -0.90
N PHE A 119 -2.56 5.47 -1.47
CA PHE A 119 -1.36 4.78 -1.95
C PHE A 119 -0.18 5.05 -1.03
N SER A 120 0.46 3.99 -0.55
CA SER A 120 1.72 4.04 0.18
C SER A 120 2.86 4.29 -0.79
N SER A 121 3.17 5.55 -1.04
CA SER A 121 4.38 5.98 -1.75
C SER A 121 5.57 6.07 -0.80
N SER A 122 6.63 6.78 -1.15
CA SER A 122 7.86 6.86 -0.38
C SER A 122 8.59 8.18 -0.62
N CYS A 123 9.27 8.71 0.39
CA CYS A 123 10.23 9.80 0.23
C CYS A 123 11.36 9.47 -0.77
N SER A 124 11.59 8.19 -1.07
CA SER A 124 12.58 7.77 -2.08
C SER A 124 12.29 8.29 -3.48
N VAL A 125 11.09 8.82 -3.74
CA VAL A 125 10.75 9.49 -5.01
C VAL A 125 11.51 10.81 -5.20
N TYR A 126 11.91 11.47 -4.11
CA TYR A 126 12.67 12.73 -4.16
C TYR A 126 14.16 12.55 -4.46
N GLY A 127 14.70 11.33 -4.27
CA GLY A 127 16.14 11.08 -4.45
C GLY A 127 16.99 11.58 -3.28
N ALA A 128 18.15 12.14 -3.58
CA ALA A 128 19.15 12.60 -2.60
C ALA A 128 18.96 14.09 -2.26
N SER A 129 17.78 14.50 -1.80
CA SER A 129 17.53 15.85 -1.35
C SER A 129 17.57 15.92 0.18
N SER A 130 18.19 16.99 0.73
CA SER A 130 18.20 17.27 2.16
C SER A 130 16.93 17.95 2.65
N GLU A 131 16.24 18.66 1.75
CA GLU A 131 14.98 19.34 1.99
C GLU A 131 13.97 18.90 0.95
N VAL A 132 12.77 18.56 1.38
CA VAL A 132 11.70 18.11 0.50
C VAL A 132 10.35 18.69 0.92
N SER A 133 9.52 18.95 -0.06
CA SER A 133 8.10 19.23 0.09
C SER A 133 7.34 18.53 -1.02
N GLU A 134 6.02 18.44 -0.89
CA GLU A 134 5.16 17.79 -1.87
C GLU A 134 5.23 18.43 -3.27
N LEU A 135 5.66 19.70 -3.33
CA LEU A 135 5.81 20.46 -4.59
C LEU A 135 7.17 20.27 -5.27
N PHE A 136 8.11 19.57 -4.62
CA PHE A 136 9.43 19.36 -5.19
C PHE A 136 9.38 18.31 -6.29
N GLU A 137 10.22 18.52 -7.31
CA GLU A 137 10.40 17.58 -8.40
C GLU A 137 10.88 16.23 -7.89
N THR A 138 10.28 15.16 -8.42
CA THR A 138 10.69 13.79 -8.09
C THR A 138 11.88 13.36 -8.95
N LYS A 139 12.98 12.95 -8.30
CA LYS A 139 14.24 12.52 -8.96
C LYS A 139 14.79 11.24 -8.29
N PRO A 140 14.05 10.11 -8.33
CA PRO A 140 14.45 8.91 -7.62
C PRO A 140 15.76 8.34 -8.16
N ILE A 141 16.64 7.92 -7.24
CA ILE A 141 17.97 7.35 -7.54
C ILE A 141 18.00 5.82 -7.49
N SER A 142 16.92 5.16 -7.10
CA SER A 142 16.82 3.70 -7.01
C SER A 142 15.64 3.17 -7.83
N PRO A 143 15.69 1.90 -8.31
CA PRO A 143 14.54 1.24 -8.94
C PRO A 143 13.30 1.19 -8.04
N TYR A 144 13.47 1.01 -6.73
CA TYR A 144 12.37 1.13 -5.77
C TYR A 144 11.71 2.51 -5.82
N GLY A 145 12.50 3.59 -5.68
CA GLY A 145 11.96 4.95 -5.75
C GLY A 145 11.27 5.24 -7.10
N ARG A 146 11.89 4.79 -8.21
CA ARG A 146 11.27 4.91 -9.54
C ARG A 146 9.96 4.13 -9.65
N SER A 147 9.91 2.90 -9.13
CA SER A 147 8.66 2.12 -9.17
C SER A 147 7.53 2.79 -8.38
N LYS A 148 7.85 3.46 -7.26
CA LYS A 148 6.87 4.24 -6.49
C LYS A 148 6.42 5.48 -7.26
N MET A 149 7.33 6.23 -7.86
CA MET A 149 7.02 7.38 -8.71
C MET A 149 6.12 6.99 -9.90
N TYR A 150 6.48 5.92 -10.63
CA TYR A 150 5.64 5.43 -11.73
C TYR A 150 4.25 4.98 -11.26
N CYS A 151 4.13 4.39 -10.08
CA CYS A 151 2.81 4.08 -9.52
C CYS A 151 1.99 5.34 -9.20
N GLU A 152 2.63 6.44 -8.73
CA GLU A 152 1.94 7.73 -8.54
C GLU A 152 1.42 8.27 -9.88
N GLU A 153 2.25 8.26 -10.93
CA GLU A 153 1.90 8.73 -12.28
C GLU A 153 0.76 7.88 -12.87
N ILE A 154 0.88 6.55 -12.83
CA ILE A 154 -0.18 5.63 -13.31
C ILE A 154 -1.50 5.89 -12.57
N LEU A 155 -1.46 6.09 -11.26
CA LEU A 155 -2.65 6.36 -10.47
C LEU A 155 -3.27 7.72 -10.84
N GLN A 156 -2.46 8.74 -11.07
CA GLN A 156 -2.88 10.06 -11.53
C GLN A 156 -3.59 9.96 -12.88
N ASP A 157 -2.99 9.27 -13.86
CA ASP A 157 -3.53 9.13 -15.20
C ASP A 157 -4.86 8.35 -15.22
N CYS A 158 -4.97 7.32 -14.38
CA CYS A 158 -6.14 6.43 -14.36
C CYS A 158 -7.29 6.97 -13.50
N SER A 159 -7.04 7.84 -12.52
CA SER A 159 -8.01 8.22 -11.49
C SER A 159 -9.30 8.83 -12.07
N ALA A 160 -9.18 9.70 -13.05
CA ALA A 160 -10.33 10.36 -13.68
C ALA A 160 -11.21 9.35 -14.44
N SER A 161 -10.60 8.45 -15.21
CA SER A 161 -11.32 7.43 -15.99
C SER A 161 -12.00 6.38 -15.10
N LEU A 162 -11.44 6.11 -13.94
CA LEU A 162 -11.98 5.20 -12.93
C LEU A 162 -12.96 5.87 -11.96
N ASN A 163 -13.10 7.20 -12.03
CA ASN A 163 -13.93 8.01 -11.15
C ASN A 163 -13.62 7.74 -9.65
N ILE A 164 -12.33 7.78 -9.32
CA ILE A 164 -11.83 7.64 -7.94
C ILE A 164 -11.07 8.90 -7.50
N SER A 165 -11.19 9.24 -6.23
CA SER A 165 -10.31 10.20 -5.55
C SER A 165 -9.17 9.45 -4.89
N PHE A 166 -7.94 9.99 -4.95
CA PHE A 166 -6.79 9.33 -4.36
C PHE A 166 -5.87 10.30 -3.62
N ILE A 167 -5.02 9.73 -2.78
CA ILE A 167 -3.90 10.39 -2.14
C ILE A 167 -2.68 9.47 -2.15
N SER A 168 -1.52 9.98 -2.51
CA SER A 168 -0.22 9.30 -2.40
C SER A 168 0.53 9.81 -1.19
N LEU A 169 0.79 8.94 -0.22
CA LEU A 169 1.51 9.28 1.01
C LEU A 169 2.99 8.91 0.85
N ARG A 170 3.85 9.92 0.75
CA ARG A 170 5.31 9.76 0.58
C ARG A 170 5.98 9.59 1.95
N TYR A 171 5.91 8.37 2.50
CA TYR A 171 6.46 8.07 3.81
C TYR A 171 7.97 8.21 3.86
N PHE A 172 8.46 8.76 4.96
CA PHE A 172 9.82 8.59 5.46
C PHE A 172 9.91 7.28 6.25
N ASN A 173 10.79 7.22 7.26
CA ASN A 173 10.88 6.06 8.11
C ASN A 173 9.71 6.04 9.10
N VAL A 174 8.86 5.03 8.98
CA VAL A 174 7.72 4.85 9.88
C VAL A 174 8.18 4.05 11.09
N ILE A 175 8.02 4.65 12.28
CA ILE A 175 8.34 4.05 13.58
C ILE A 175 7.10 4.12 14.44
N GLY A 176 6.81 3.07 15.17
CA GLY A 176 5.71 3.04 16.12
C GLY A 176 5.40 1.63 16.56
N ASN A 177 4.79 1.54 17.72
CA ASN A 177 4.25 0.33 18.30
C ASN A 177 2.88 0.66 18.86
N ASP A 178 1.94 -0.26 18.75
CA ASP A 178 0.73 -0.27 19.57
C ASP A 178 0.88 -1.37 20.63
N ASP A 179 -0.08 -1.46 21.55
CA ASP A 179 -0.09 -2.47 22.60
C ASP A 179 -0.15 -3.93 22.10
N PHE A 180 0.12 -4.15 20.82
CA PHE A 180 0.09 -5.46 20.20
C PHE A 180 1.49 -6.10 20.26
N PRO A 181 1.65 -7.29 20.90
CA PRO A 181 2.96 -7.87 21.23
C PRO A 181 3.83 -8.31 20.04
N PHE A 182 3.34 -8.19 18.80
CA PHE A 182 4.03 -8.66 17.59
C PHE A 182 4.65 -7.55 16.74
N ALA A 183 4.80 -6.33 17.26
CA ALA A 183 5.28 -5.18 16.49
C ALA A 183 6.82 -5.08 16.35
N PHE A 184 7.59 -6.07 16.78
CA PHE A 184 9.03 -5.92 16.95
C PHE A 184 9.93 -6.24 15.74
N ASP A 185 9.42 -6.67 14.62
CA ASP A 185 10.28 -7.03 13.49
C ASP A 185 10.33 -5.94 12.41
N THR A 186 11.30 -5.11 12.50
CA THR A 186 11.84 -4.17 11.50
C THR A 186 11.72 -2.68 11.87
N VAL A 187 12.39 -2.28 12.93
CA VAL A 187 12.84 -0.89 13.04
C VAL A 187 13.98 -0.72 12.04
N VAL A 188 13.71 -0.13 10.89
CA VAL A 188 14.80 0.40 10.06
C VAL A 188 15.23 1.69 10.73
N LEU A 189 16.24 1.61 11.58
CA LEU A 189 16.91 2.78 12.12
C LEU A 189 17.44 3.62 10.96
N PRO A 190 17.33 4.96 11.01
CA PRO A 190 17.95 5.82 10.01
C PRO A 190 19.44 5.52 10.01
N HIS A 191 19.97 5.05 8.88
CA HIS A 191 21.41 5.08 8.69
C HIS A 191 21.83 6.54 8.76
N ARG A 192 22.56 6.92 9.80
CA ARG A 192 23.37 8.14 9.76
C ARG A 192 24.15 8.07 8.44
N LEU A 193 23.89 9.02 7.58
CA LEU A 193 24.80 9.32 6.48
C LEU A 193 26.15 9.58 7.15
N LYS A 194 27.11 8.68 7.01
CA LYS A 194 28.48 8.99 7.31
C LYS A 194 28.88 10.00 6.26
N GLU A 195 29.13 11.22 6.70
CA GLU A 195 29.86 12.22 5.94
C GLU A 195 31.22 11.58 5.53
N HIS A 196 31.46 11.56 4.26
CA HIS A 196 32.79 11.38 3.67
C HIS A 196 32.98 12.50 2.67
#